data_506312184e2afb422138d14198c8670e
#
_entry.id   506312184e2afb422138d14198c8670e
#
_cell.length_a   1.000
_cell.length_b   1.000
_cell.length_c   1.000
_cell.angle_alpha   90.00
_cell.angle_beta   90.00
_cell.angle_gamma   90.00
#
_symmetry.space_group_name_H-M   'P 1'
#
loop_
_entity.id
_entity.type
_entity.pdbx_description
1 polymer ?
#
loop_
_entity_poly.entity_id
_entity_poly.type
_entity_poly.pdbx_seq_one_letter_code
_entity_poly.pdbx_strand_id
1 'polypeptide(L)'
;MANDHPPRPSRRGFLKAGSAAVAAGASLGATGVAQAALGKTPAHGADPQTAVEPFYGLHQGGIVTPQQSHTYVAALDLTTEKREDVIALLRVWTDAAARLTQGATAGPLPTGAAAKTALADTKIDTQVETKADAKANDTAYSPTNAKAAPDSGDVLGLGPCGLTITFGFGPGLFTKDGKDRYGLASRRPAALVDLPRFNGDQLIAEKTGGDLFIQACANDQQVAFHAVRQLARLAYGTAAMRWGQSGFLSGPRGQTPRNLMGFKDGTNNPSTAKPQLMNEFVWAGATADAPWMEGGTYTVVRRIRITLEHWDNTEVDFQEQVFGRHKYSGAPIGKKNEFDPVNLKEEDKDGNPVIPENSHVRLSNQASNNGAQILRRSYSYNDGTNFYIERWPPWRQETEYDAGLIFVAHQSDPRTGFIPINDKLAKFDMMNQFTTHVGSAVFAVPPGAKPGSYIGAGLFET
;
A
#
# COMPACT_ATOMS: atom_id res chain seq x y z
N MET A 1 17.23 2.64 -66.30
CA MET A 1 15.96 2.49 -65.56
C MET A 1 16.14 3.19 -64.25
N ALA A 2 15.54 4.34 -64.09
CA ALA A 2 15.72 5.21 -62.91
C ALA A 2 14.80 4.76 -61.78
N ASN A 3 15.32 4.66 -60.57
CA ASN A 3 14.56 4.42 -59.36
C ASN A 3 14.10 5.77 -58.79
N ASP A 4 12.79 6.03 -58.86
CA ASP A 4 12.15 7.13 -58.15
C ASP A 4 11.78 6.68 -56.74
N HIS A 5 12.39 7.33 -55.74
CA HIS A 5 11.94 7.29 -54.35
C HIS A 5 11.34 8.65 -53.95
N PRO A 6 10.17 8.70 -53.32
CA PRO A 6 9.59 9.96 -52.86
C PRO A 6 10.31 10.53 -51.64
N PRO A 7 10.37 11.85 -51.46
CA PRO A 7 11.13 12.50 -50.41
C PRO A 7 10.43 12.39 -49.03
N ARG A 8 11.25 12.22 -47.99
CA ARG A 8 10.81 12.19 -46.56
C ARG A 8 10.46 13.61 -46.08
N PRO A 9 9.37 13.82 -45.33
CA PRO A 9 9.01 15.14 -44.82
C PRO A 9 9.92 15.56 -43.65
N SER A 10 10.36 16.82 -43.68
CA SER A 10 11.26 17.43 -42.71
C SER A 10 10.47 17.92 -41.47
N ARG A 11 11.11 17.82 -40.27
CA ARG A 11 10.55 18.10 -38.95
C ARG A 11 10.36 19.58 -38.58
N ARG A 12 10.21 20.50 -39.53
CA ARG A 12 10.16 21.95 -39.29
C ARG A 12 8.88 22.69 -39.71
N GLY A 13 7.76 21.98 -39.88
CA GLY A 13 6.54 22.55 -40.42
C GLY A 13 5.29 22.58 -39.52
N PHE A 14 5.39 22.35 -38.22
CA PHE A 14 4.18 22.17 -37.38
C PHE A 14 3.99 23.25 -36.28
N LEU A 15 4.39 24.48 -36.55
CA LEU A 15 4.11 25.59 -35.62
C LEU A 15 3.70 26.84 -36.46
N LYS A 16 2.46 26.90 -36.91
CA LYS A 16 1.73 28.17 -37.24
C LYS A 16 0.41 27.83 -37.92
N ALA A 17 -0.68 27.93 -37.18
CA ALA A 17 -2.06 28.28 -37.54
C ALA A 17 -2.97 27.76 -36.41
N GLY A 18 -3.81 28.51 -35.75
CA GLY A 18 -4.30 29.86 -35.98
C GLY A 18 -5.53 30.00 -35.10
N SER A 19 -5.56 31.07 -34.36
CA SER A 19 -6.71 31.51 -33.55
C SER A 19 -7.82 31.99 -34.52
N ALA A 20 -9.04 31.54 -34.31
CA ALA A 20 -10.23 32.31 -34.74
C ALA A 20 -11.44 31.89 -33.90
N ALA A 21 -11.98 32.84 -33.18
CA ALA A 21 -13.24 32.78 -32.47
C ALA A 21 -14.42 32.90 -33.45
N VAL A 22 -15.51 32.19 -33.16
CA VAL A 22 -16.84 32.62 -33.57
C VAL A 22 -17.83 32.41 -32.45
N ALA A 23 -18.49 33.47 -32.08
CA ALA A 23 -19.60 33.53 -31.14
C ALA A 23 -20.94 33.40 -31.89
N ALA A 24 -21.98 33.06 -31.08
CA ALA A 24 -23.41 33.31 -31.24
C ALA A 24 -24.29 32.18 -31.79
N GLY A 25 -25.34 31.94 -31.01
CA GLY A 25 -26.58 31.28 -31.41
C GLY A 25 -27.35 30.59 -30.29
N ALA A 26 -28.14 31.38 -29.57
CA ALA A 26 -29.10 30.84 -28.60
C ALA A 26 -30.35 30.30 -29.29
N SER A 27 -30.91 29.15 -28.87
CA SER A 27 -32.35 28.89 -28.86
C SER A 27 -32.75 27.81 -27.87
N LEU A 28 -33.82 28.13 -27.17
CA LEU A 28 -34.51 27.40 -26.10
C LEU A 28 -35.09 26.06 -26.54
N GLY A 29 -35.02 25.06 -25.67
CA GLY A 29 -35.82 23.84 -25.73
C GLY A 29 -35.77 23.10 -24.39
N ALA A 30 -36.78 23.34 -23.55
CA ALA A 30 -36.94 22.67 -22.25
C ALA A 30 -37.47 21.26 -22.42
N THR A 31 -36.77 20.24 -21.95
CA THR A 31 -37.36 19.01 -21.41
C THR A 31 -36.52 18.50 -20.26
N GLY A 32 -37.15 18.47 -19.07
CA GLY A 32 -36.51 18.01 -17.84
C GLY A 32 -36.27 16.51 -17.84
N VAL A 33 -35.07 16.12 -17.45
CA VAL A 33 -34.78 14.79 -16.91
C VAL A 33 -33.90 14.99 -15.67
N ALA A 34 -34.33 14.35 -14.60
CA ALA A 34 -33.76 14.45 -13.27
C ALA A 34 -32.25 14.17 -13.27
N GLN A 35 -31.47 15.17 -12.90
CA GLN A 35 -30.05 15.05 -12.64
C GLN A 35 -29.86 14.51 -11.23
N ALA A 36 -29.62 13.18 -11.14
CA ALA A 36 -29.19 12.55 -9.91
C ALA A 36 -27.87 13.17 -9.48
N ALA A 37 -27.79 13.54 -8.21
CA ALA A 37 -26.65 14.20 -7.59
C ALA A 37 -25.37 13.37 -7.75
N LEU A 38 -24.54 13.72 -8.71
CA LEU A 38 -23.14 13.35 -8.76
C LEU A 38 -22.43 14.12 -7.65
N GLY A 39 -21.92 13.38 -6.67
CA GLY A 39 -21.08 13.93 -5.62
C GLY A 39 -19.97 14.81 -6.22
N LYS A 40 -19.71 15.94 -5.58
CA LYS A 40 -18.67 16.90 -6.00
C LYS A 40 -17.37 16.19 -6.28
N THR A 41 -16.98 16.10 -7.53
CA THR A 41 -15.62 15.78 -7.97
C THR A 41 -14.68 16.80 -7.30
N PRO A 42 -13.57 16.37 -6.69
CA PRO A 42 -12.59 17.34 -6.19
C PRO A 42 -12.12 18.22 -7.34
N ALA A 43 -11.98 19.50 -7.08
CA ALA A 43 -11.59 20.51 -8.04
C ALA A 43 -10.36 20.06 -8.86
N HIS A 44 -10.51 19.98 -10.16
CA HIS A 44 -9.40 19.82 -11.10
C HIS A 44 -8.44 21.00 -10.90
N GLY A 45 -7.23 20.77 -10.37
CA GLY A 45 -6.20 21.79 -10.35
C GLY A 45 -5.24 21.86 -9.19
N ALA A 46 -5.44 21.10 -8.09
CA ALA A 46 -4.42 21.07 -7.04
C ALA A 46 -3.19 20.30 -7.52
N ASP A 47 -2.03 20.95 -7.47
CA ASP A 47 -0.75 20.31 -7.71
C ASP A 47 -0.58 19.14 -6.72
N PRO A 48 -0.29 17.91 -7.21
CA PRO A 48 -0.07 16.75 -6.34
C PRO A 48 0.98 16.99 -5.27
N GLN A 49 1.95 17.86 -5.52
CA GLN A 49 3.01 18.19 -4.56
C GLN A 49 2.50 18.99 -3.37
N THR A 50 1.46 19.80 -3.55
CA THR A 50 0.89 20.65 -2.49
C THR A 50 -0.33 20.03 -1.80
N ALA A 51 -0.79 18.85 -2.25
CA ALA A 51 -1.92 18.18 -1.66
C ALA A 51 -1.63 17.77 -0.20
N VAL A 52 -2.54 18.12 0.70
CA VAL A 52 -2.48 17.77 2.13
C VAL A 52 -3.60 16.81 2.46
N GLU A 53 -3.26 15.68 3.07
CA GLU A 53 -4.22 14.74 3.65
C GLU A 53 -4.23 14.91 5.18
N PRO A 54 -5.39 15.09 5.82
CA PRO A 54 -5.46 15.28 7.26
C PRO A 54 -5.04 14.00 8.00
N PHE A 55 -4.15 14.16 8.99
CA PHE A 55 -3.72 13.06 9.84
C PHE A 55 -4.78 12.69 10.89
N TYR A 56 -5.35 13.70 11.56
CA TYR A 56 -6.37 13.47 12.58
C TYR A 56 -7.75 13.25 11.96
N GLY A 57 -8.53 12.31 12.49
CA GLY A 57 -9.85 12.01 12.00
C GLY A 57 -10.51 10.82 12.70
N LEU A 58 -11.70 10.44 12.25
CA LEU A 58 -12.39 9.24 12.75
C LEU A 58 -11.63 7.97 12.37
N HIS A 59 -11.14 7.91 11.14
CA HIS A 59 -10.36 6.83 10.59
C HIS A 59 -8.96 7.33 10.26
N GLN A 60 -7.98 6.44 10.21
CA GLN A 60 -6.65 6.80 9.73
C GLN A 60 -6.66 7.04 8.22
N GLY A 61 -5.85 8.01 7.75
CA GLY A 61 -5.57 8.23 6.34
C GLY A 61 -4.85 7.03 5.71
N GLY A 62 -4.90 6.91 4.37
CA GLY A 62 -4.24 5.83 3.64
C GLY A 62 -5.06 4.54 3.51
N ILE A 63 -6.31 4.53 3.96
CA ILE A 63 -7.24 3.39 3.84
C ILE A 63 -8.23 3.66 2.70
N VAL A 64 -9.14 4.60 2.88
CA VAL A 64 -10.13 5.00 1.86
C VAL A 64 -9.72 6.25 1.07
N THR A 65 -8.62 6.91 1.45
CA THR A 65 -8.02 8.02 0.70
C THR A 65 -7.74 7.59 -0.75
N PRO A 66 -7.97 8.43 -1.77
CA PRO A 66 -7.57 8.13 -3.13
C PRO A 66 -6.13 7.62 -3.20
N GLN A 67 -5.90 6.56 -3.97
CA GLN A 67 -4.60 5.88 -3.98
C GLN A 67 -3.52 6.78 -4.58
N GLN A 68 -2.47 7.02 -3.81
CA GLN A 68 -1.28 7.77 -4.25
C GLN A 68 -0.36 6.87 -5.09
N SER A 69 0.58 7.50 -5.83
CA SER A 69 1.44 6.78 -6.79
C SER A 69 2.51 5.91 -6.13
N HIS A 70 2.91 6.20 -4.88
CA HIS A 70 3.98 5.49 -4.19
C HIS A 70 3.55 5.09 -2.79
N THR A 71 4.11 3.99 -2.33
CA THR A 71 4.00 3.54 -0.95
C THR A 71 5.35 3.09 -0.41
N TYR A 72 5.54 3.23 0.89
CA TYR A 72 6.52 2.50 1.65
C TYR A 72 5.83 1.88 2.85
N VAL A 73 5.80 0.55 2.90
CA VAL A 73 5.25 -0.20 4.03
C VAL A 73 6.38 -0.80 4.84
N ALA A 74 6.23 -0.82 6.16
CA ALA A 74 7.23 -1.40 7.04
C ALA A 74 6.59 -2.07 8.25
N ALA A 75 7.25 -3.11 8.76
CA ALA A 75 6.94 -3.67 10.04
C ALA A 75 8.18 -3.63 10.95
N LEU A 76 7.93 -3.41 12.23
CA LEU A 76 8.97 -3.34 13.25
C LEU A 76 8.67 -4.36 14.35
N ASP A 77 9.73 -4.89 14.93
CA ASP A 77 9.68 -5.70 16.17
C ASP A 77 9.99 -4.81 17.38
N LEU A 78 9.17 -4.91 18.41
CA LEU A 78 9.41 -4.24 19.69
C LEU A 78 10.58 -4.89 20.41
N THR A 79 11.57 -4.09 20.81
CA THR A 79 12.77 -4.52 21.54
C THR A 79 12.70 -4.19 23.05
N THR A 80 11.81 -3.28 23.44
CA THR A 80 11.56 -2.96 24.85
C THR A 80 10.66 -4.00 25.52
N GLU A 81 10.79 -4.15 26.83
CA GLU A 81 9.89 -4.93 27.67
C GLU A 81 8.93 -4.01 28.49
N LYS A 82 9.00 -2.69 28.28
CA LYS A 82 8.22 -1.72 29.04
C LYS A 82 7.06 -1.18 28.22
N ARG A 83 5.86 -1.27 28.79
CA ARG A 83 4.62 -0.72 28.19
C ARG A 83 4.71 0.80 28.00
N GLU A 84 5.34 1.50 28.95
CA GLU A 84 5.50 2.94 28.94
C GLU A 84 6.34 3.43 27.75
N ASP A 85 7.37 2.67 27.36
CA ASP A 85 8.20 2.99 26.19
C ASP A 85 7.39 2.88 24.90
N VAL A 86 6.50 1.88 24.81
CA VAL A 86 5.59 1.72 23.65
C VAL A 86 4.63 2.90 23.56
N ILE A 87 4.02 3.31 24.66
CA ILE A 87 3.13 4.48 24.73
C ILE A 87 3.88 5.75 24.33
N ALA A 88 5.09 5.94 24.86
CA ALA A 88 5.92 7.10 24.54
C ALA A 88 6.26 7.14 23.04
N LEU A 89 6.62 6.00 22.45
CA LEU A 89 6.87 5.88 21.03
C LEU A 89 5.63 6.26 20.19
N LEU A 90 4.45 5.74 20.55
CA LEU A 90 3.21 6.04 19.82
C LEU A 90 2.83 7.52 19.89
N ARG A 91 3.09 8.20 21.00
CA ARG A 91 2.92 9.65 21.14
C ARG A 91 3.85 10.41 20.20
N VAL A 92 5.14 10.09 20.23
CA VAL A 92 6.16 10.70 19.36
C VAL A 92 5.86 10.42 17.88
N TRP A 93 5.44 9.22 17.53
CA TRP A 93 5.03 8.89 16.16
C TRP A 93 3.80 9.67 15.70
N THR A 94 2.82 9.85 16.58
CA THR A 94 1.61 10.63 16.30
C THR A 94 1.95 12.07 15.97
N ASP A 95 2.78 12.71 16.81
CA ASP A 95 3.20 14.09 16.61
C ASP A 95 4.04 14.25 15.33
N ALA A 96 4.98 13.34 15.10
CA ALA A 96 5.78 13.35 13.89
C ALA A 96 4.94 13.14 12.62
N ALA A 97 4.01 12.16 12.63
CA ALA A 97 3.14 11.89 11.50
C ALA A 97 2.21 13.07 11.19
N ALA A 98 1.65 13.72 12.22
CA ALA A 98 0.82 14.90 12.03
C ALA A 98 1.60 16.06 11.38
N ARG A 99 2.90 16.18 11.66
CA ARG A 99 3.77 17.18 11.02
C ARG A 99 4.13 16.79 9.59
N LEU A 100 4.56 15.55 9.38
CA LEU A 100 4.97 15.02 8.08
C LEU A 100 3.85 15.12 7.04
N THR A 101 2.60 14.80 7.41
CA THR A 101 1.45 14.91 6.49
C THR A 101 1.14 16.35 6.08
N GLN A 102 1.65 17.34 6.80
CA GLN A 102 1.59 18.76 6.42
C GLN A 102 2.80 19.23 5.59
N GLY A 103 3.73 18.34 5.25
CA GLY A 103 4.98 18.66 4.56
C GLY A 103 6.03 19.31 5.47
N ALA A 104 5.83 19.23 6.79
CA ALA A 104 6.81 19.69 7.78
C ALA A 104 7.78 18.54 8.13
N THR A 105 8.92 18.88 8.75
CA THR A 105 9.87 17.90 9.29
C THR A 105 9.29 17.12 10.47
N ALA A 106 9.74 15.90 10.71
CA ALA A 106 9.27 15.04 11.80
C ALA A 106 9.40 15.70 13.18
N GLY A 107 10.47 16.44 13.40
CA GLY A 107 10.68 17.31 14.57
C GLY A 107 11.00 18.73 14.14
N PRO A 108 10.82 19.73 15.03
CA PRO A 108 11.14 21.12 14.71
C PRO A 108 12.65 21.28 14.43
N LEU A 109 12.97 21.98 13.33
CA LEU A 109 14.36 22.32 13.04
C LEU A 109 14.86 23.41 13.97
N PRO A 110 16.16 23.43 14.35
CA PRO A 110 16.76 24.52 15.10
C PRO A 110 16.62 25.85 14.33
N THR A 111 16.22 26.92 14.99
CA THR A 111 16.04 28.24 14.37
C THR A 111 17.04 29.27 14.96
N GLY A 112 17.46 30.27 14.16
CA GLY A 112 18.26 31.37 14.62
C GLY A 112 19.68 31.01 15.07
N ALA A 113 20.08 31.50 16.26
CA ALA A 113 21.40 31.28 16.82
C ALA A 113 21.72 29.80 17.07
N ALA A 114 20.71 29.01 17.45
CA ALA A 114 20.86 27.55 17.64
C ALA A 114 21.25 26.81 16.34
N ALA A 115 20.71 27.24 15.18
CA ALA A 115 21.11 26.69 13.89
C ALA A 115 22.56 27.03 13.52
N LYS A 116 23.01 28.24 13.86
CA LYS A 116 24.41 28.65 13.62
C LYS A 116 25.39 27.90 14.52
N THR A 117 25.03 27.64 15.78
CA THR A 117 25.86 26.87 16.71
C THR A 117 25.94 25.38 16.29
N ALA A 118 24.83 24.78 15.89
CA ALA A 118 24.83 23.39 15.40
C ALA A 118 25.65 23.22 14.10
N LEU A 119 25.72 24.25 13.24
CA LEU A 119 26.57 24.26 12.04
C LEU A 119 28.03 24.62 12.36
N ALA A 120 28.28 25.42 13.40
CA ALA A 120 29.65 25.81 13.79
C ALA A 120 30.40 24.71 14.56
N ASP A 121 29.66 23.87 15.31
CA ASP A 121 30.24 22.71 16.03
C ASP A 121 30.56 21.51 15.10
N THR A 122 30.17 21.55 13.84
CA THR A 122 30.61 20.58 12.83
C THR A 122 32.00 20.94 12.26
N LYS A 123 32.98 21.21 13.11
CA LYS A 123 34.38 21.04 12.74
C LYS A 123 34.60 19.53 12.68
N ILE A 124 34.65 19.02 11.45
CA ILE A 124 35.12 17.66 11.15
C ILE A 124 36.55 17.59 11.68
N ASP A 125 36.71 16.98 12.84
CA ASP A 125 38.03 16.63 13.35
C ASP A 125 38.52 15.41 12.54
N THR A 126 39.41 15.66 11.58
CA THR A 126 39.98 14.65 10.68
C THR A 126 41.05 13.81 11.34
N GLN A 127 41.08 13.71 12.65
CA GLN A 127 41.98 12.79 13.34
C GLN A 127 41.21 11.50 13.72
N VAL A 128 41.10 10.59 12.77
CA VAL A 128 40.76 9.19 13.04
C VAL A 128 42.02 8.53 13.63
N GLU A 129 42.13 8.53 14.97
CA GLU A 129 43.00 7.58 15.65
C GLU A 129 42.40 6.19 15.54
N THR A 130 42.98 5.33 14.71
CA THR A 130 42.74 3.90 14.65
C THR A 130 43.20 3.26 15.95
N LYS A 131 42.36 3.14 16.95
CA LYS A 131 42.50 2.15 18.00
C LYS A 131 41.63 0.94 17.65
N ALA A 132 42.29 -0.06 17.08
CA ALA A 132 41.79 -1.41 17.02
C ALA A 132 41.70 -1.94 18.45
N ASP A 133 40.51 -2.02 19.01
CA ASP A 133 40.04 -2.90 20.10
C ASP A 133 38.67 -2.37 20.59
N ALA A 134 37.66 -2.42 19.73
CA ALA A 134 36.29 -2.28 20.15
C ALA A 134 35.56 -3.59 19.88
N LYS A 135 35.12 -4.23 20.97
CA LYS A 135 34.19 -5.37 20.93
C LYS A 135 33.05 -5.05 19.95
N ALA A 136 32.91 -5.90 18.95
CA ALA A 136 31.79 -5.88 18.01
C ALA A 136 30.48 -6.08 18.82
N ASN A 137 29.80 -4.99 19.16
CA ASN A 137 28.39 -4.97 19.56
C ASN A 137 27.83 -3.58 19.91
N ASP A 138 28.53 -2.48 19.63
CA ASP A 138 28.02 -1.17 20.06
C ASP A 138 28.12 -0.08 18.98
N THR A 139 27.74 -0.41 17.73
CA THR A 139 27.47 0.59 16.68
C THR A 139 25.99 0.90 16.60
N ALA A 140 25.32 0.90 17.72
CA ALA A 140 23.96 1.29 17.79
C ALA A 140 23.86 2.82 17.63
N TYR A 141 23.27 3.26 16.54
CA TYR A 141 22.81 4.64 16.35
C TYR A 141 21.91 5.01 17.52
N SER A 142 22.39 5.82 18.45
CA SER A 142 21.60 6.28 19.60
C SER A 142 20.87 7.58 19.24
N PRO A 143 19.54 7.60 19.24
CA PRO A 143 18.77 8.84 19.07
C PRO A 143 18.93 9.80 20.27
N THR A 144 19.55 9.35 21.33
CA THR A 144 19.91 10.18 22.50
C THR A 144 21.13 11.06 22.25
N ASN A 145 21.75 11.00 21.06
CA ASN A 145 22.76 11.96 20.70
C ASN A 145 22.09 13.33 20.46
N ALA A 146 22.18 14.22 21.46
CA ALA A 146 21.63 15.58 21.41
C ALA A 146 22.17 16.42 20.22
N LYS A 147 23.22 15.97 19.54
CA LYS A 147 23.82 16.57 18.35
C LYS A 147 23.24 16.01 17.04
N ALA A 148 22.46 14.92 17.07
CA ALA A 148 21.85 14.37 15.87
C ALA A 148 20.75 15.33 15.36
N ALA A 149 20.69 15.52 14.04
CA ALA A 149 19.62 16.32 13.44
C ALA A 149 18.25 15.75 13.77
N PRO A 150 17.25 16.57 14.15
CA PRO A 150 15.90 16.12 14.49
C PRO A 150 15.17 15.49 13.31
N ASP A 151 15.62 15.78 12.09
CA ASP A 151 15.12 15.24 10.83
C ASP A 151 16.30 15.05 9.86
N SER A 152 16.22 14.08 8.95
CA SER A 152 17.29 13.85 7.96
C SER A 152 17.34 14.91 6.85
N GLY A 153 16.26 15.68 6.67
CA GLY A 153 16.20 16.83 5.76
C GLY A 153 16.15 16.49 4.27
N ASP A 154 16.05 15.21 3.92
CA ASP A 154 16.11 14.74 2.53
C ASP A 154 14.88 15.09 1.68
N VAL A 155 13.80 15.60 2.30
CA VAL A 155 12.59 16.10 1.62
C VAL A 155 12.39 17.61 1.78
N LEU A 156 13.38 18.35 2.29
CA LEU A 156 13.28 19.80 2.40
C LEU A 156 13.08 20.43 1.01
N GLY A 157 12.01 21.23 0.89
CA GLY A 157 11.62 21.84 -0.39
C GLY A 157 10.64 21.02 -1.21
N LEU A 158 10.39 19.75 -0.85
CA LEU A 158 9.25 18.99 -1.35
C LEU A 158 8.01 19.31 -0.51
N GLY A 159 6.86 19.38 -1.16
CA GLY A 159 5.58 19.58 -0.45
C GLY A 159 5.11 18.30 0.26
N PRO A 160 3.91 18.32 0.86
CA PRO A 160 3.32 17.17 1.54
C PRO A 160 2.97 16.01 0.57
N CYS A 161 2.84 16.25 -0.71
CA CYS A 161 2.61 15.26 -1.77
C CYS A 161 1.42 14.32 -1.51
N GLY A 162 0.40 14.79 -0.78
CA GLY A 162 -0.73 13.97 -0.35
C GLY A 162 -0.34 12.82 0.58
N LEU A 163 0.71 12.99 1.38
CA LEU A 163 1.20 11.97 2.29
C LEU A 163 0.13 11.53 3.28
N THR A 164 -0.09 10.22 3.36
CA THR A 164 -0.84 9.58 4.43
C THR A 164 0.06 8.61 5.18
N ILE A 165 -0.14 8.51 6.49
CA ILE A 165 0.57 7.56 7.34
C ILE A 165 -0.46 6.78 8.14
N THR A 166 -0.41 5.44 8.00
CA THR A 166 -1.30 4.50 8.68
C THR A 166 -0.48 3.63 9.62
N PHE A 167 -0.92 3.48 10.87
CA PHE A 167 -0.28 2.64 11.88
C PHE A 167 -1.13 1.44 12.21
N GLY A 168 -0.48 0.30 12.50
CA GLY A 168 -1.15 -0.92 12.89
C GLY A 168 -0.37 -1.71 13.94
N PHE A 169 -1.06 -2.62 14.61
CA PHE A 169 -0.56 -3.47 15.68
C PHE A 169 -0.65 -4.94 15.27
N GLY A 170 0.49 -5.62 15.22
CA GLY A 170 0.55 -7.05 14.93
C GLY A 170 0.26 -7.90 16.17
N PRO A 171 0.04 -9.21 15.97
CA PRO A 171 -0.22 -10.14 17.07
C PRO A 171 0.85 -10.12 18.17
N GLY A 172 2.12 -9.88 17.80
CA GLY A 172 3.26 -9.85 18.72
C GLY A 172 3.24 -8.70 19.75
N LEU A 173 2.46 -7.63 19.51
CA LEU A 173 2.21 -6.60 20.53
C LEU A 173 1.43 -7.17 21.72
N PHE A 174 0.51 -8.08 21.47
CA PHE A 174 -0.37 -8.67 22.49
C PHE A 174 0.27 -9.87 23.16
N THR A 175 0.82 -10.78 22.36
CA THR A 175 1.50 -11.98 22.85
C THR A 175 2.62 -12.35 21.88
N LYS A 176 3.85 -12.49 22.38
CA LYS A 176 5.02 -12.92 21.61
C LYS A 176 5.72 -14.06 22.33
N ASP A 177 5.94 -15.16 21.64
CA ASP A 177 6.55 -16.38 22.20
C ASP A 177 5.84 -16.87 23.50
N GLY A 178 4.50 -16.76 23.51
CA GLY A 178 3.67 -17.13 24.64
C GLY A 178 3.67 -16.14 25.82
N LYS A 179 4.36 -15.00 25.71
CA LYS A 179 4.46 -13.99 26.77
C LYS A 179 3.62 -12.76 26.46
N ASP A 180 2.85 -12.32 27.45
CA ASP A 180 2.22 -10.99 27.48
C ASP A 180 3.21 -9.98 28.08
N ARG A 181 3.97 -9.30 27.21
CA ARG A 181 5.02 -8.36 27.64
C ARG A 181 4.47 -7.05 28.19
N TYR A 182 3.24 -6.70 27.81
CA TYR A 182 2.68 -5.35 28.04
C TYR A 182 1.35 -5.35 28.78
N GLY A 183 0.86 -6.52 29.24
CA GLY A 183 -0.46 -6.66 29.87
C GLY A 183 -1.60 -6.42 28.90
N LEU A 184 -1.42 -6.77 27.60
CA LEU A 184 -2.37 -6.53 26.53
C LEU A 184 -3.00 -7.81 25.96
N ALA A 185 -2.62 -8.99 26.42
CA ALA A 185 -3.11 -10.27 25.85
C ALA A 185 -4.65 -10.36 25.82
N SER A 186 -5.28 -9.93 26.93
CA SER A 186 -6.76 -9.92 27.04
C SER A 186 -7.46 -8.87 26.17
N ARG A 187 -6.72 -7.96 25.56
CA ARG A 187 -7.21 -6.90 24.68
C ARG A 187 -6.96 -7.18 23.20
N ARG A 188 -6.35 -8.34 22.89
CA ARG A 188 -6.17 -8.76 21.49
C ARG A 188 -7.53 -9.01 20.86
N PRO A 189 -7.90 -8.31 19.78
CA PRO A 189 -9.17 -8.55 19.09
C PRO A 189 -9.25 -10.00 18.61
N ALA A 190 -10.39 -10.66 18.78
CA ALA A 190 -10.62 -12.02 18.27
C ALA A 190 -10.47 -12.12 16.75
N ALA A 191 -10.66 -11.01 16.04
CA ALA A 191 -10.46 -10.92 14.59
C ALA A 191 -8.97 -10.80 14.19
N LEU A 192 -8.08 -10.39 15.08
CA LEU A 192 -6.63 -10.37 14.83
C LEU A 192 -6.05 -11.78 15.02
N VAL A 193 -6.39 -12.67 14.12
CA VAL A 193 -5.86 -14.05 14.09
C VAL A 193 -4.51 -14.09 13.40
N ASP A 194 -3.67 -15.06 13.76
CA ASP A 194 -2.51 -15.41 12.97
C ASP A 194 -2.99 -15.98 11.63
N LEU A 195 -2.45 -15.47 10.51
CA LEU A 195 -2.88 -15.97 9.20
C LEU A 195 -2.47 -17.43 9.03
N PRO A 196 -3.36 -18.30 8.54
CA PRO A 196 -3.00 -19.68 8.24
C PRO A 196 -1.93 -19.72 7.15
N ARG A 197 -1.19 -20.82 7.11
CA ARG A 197 -0.31 -21.12 5.98
C ARG A 197 -1.19 -21.58 4.81
N PHE A 198 -1.15 -20.82 3.72
CA PHE A 198 -1.88 -21.15 2.52
C PHE A 198 -1.09 -22.09 1.61
N ASN A 199 -1.79 -22.82 0.76
CA ASN A 199 -1.14 -23.66 -0.24
C ASN A 199 -0.24 -22.80 -1.15
N GLY A 200 0.97 -23.29 -1.44
CA GLY A 200 1.91 -22.56 -2.29
C GLY A 200 2.72 -21.46 -1.60
N ASP A 201 2.45 -21.12 -0.33
CA ASP A 201 3.24 -20.14 0.42
C ASP A 201 4.72 -20.58 0.55
N GLN A 202 5.64 -19.68 0.21
CA GLN A 202 7.09 -19.80 0.42
C GLN A 202 7.58 -18.62 1.27
N LEU A 203 6.97 -18.45 2.44
CA LEU A 203 7.20 -17.28 3.29
C LEU A 203 8.63 -17.25 3.80
N ILE A 204 9.27 -16.10 3.62
CA ILE A 204 10.57 -15.74 4.17
C ILE A 204 10.31 -15.15 5.55
N ALA A 205 10.94 -15.71 6.60
CA ALA A 205 10.70 -15.33 7.99
C ALA A 205 10.96 -13.82 8.21
N GLU A 206 12.03 -13.30 7.62
CA GLU A 206 12.44 -11.90 7.71
C GLU A 206 11.47 -10.94 6.99
N LYS A 207 10.63 -11.44 6.08
CA LYS A 207 9.60 -10.67 5.35
C LYS A 207 8.18 -10.94 5.88
N THR A 208 8.05 -11.55 7.07
CA THR A 208 6.77 -12.02 7.59
C THR A 208 6.56 -11.55 9.03
N GLY A 209 5.32 -11.13 9.36
CA GLY A 209 4.94 -10.67 10.70
C GLY A 209 5.45 -9.28 11.04
N GLY A 210 5.56 -9.00 12.33
CA GLY A 210 5.97 -7.73 12.95
C GLY A 210 5.01 -7.32 14.06
N ASP A 211 5.52 -6.58 15.05
CA ASP A 211 4.74 -6.13 16.20
C ASP A 211 4.02 -4.80 15.91
N LEU A 212 4.67 -3.92 15.14
CA LEU A 212 4.14 -2.63 14.70
C LEU A 212 4.21 -2.53 13.18
N PHE A 213 3.28 -1.76 12.60
CA PHE A 213 3.14 -1.54 11.16
C PHE A 213 3.05 -0.06 10.84
N ILE A 214 3.70 0.35 9.77
CA ILE A 214 3.61 1.68 9.19
C ILE A 214 3.35 1.53 7.69
N GLN A 215 2.33 2.20 7.17
CA GLN A 215 2.13 2.40 5.74
C GLN A 215 2.19 3.89 5.45
N ALA A 216 3.18 4.34 4.71
CA ALA A 216 3.24 5.68 4.16
C ALA A 216 2.92 5.64 2.66
N CYS A 217 1.94 6.44 2.23
CA CYS A 217 1.60 6.59 0.82
C CYS A 217 1.70 8.07 0.43
N ALA A 218 2.32 8.38 -0.71
CA ALA A 218 2.47 9.74 -1.23
C ALA A 218 2.50 9.76 -2.76
N ASN A 219 2.33 10.93 -3.36
CA ASN A 219 2.53 11.13 -4.80
C ASN A 219 4.01 11.34 -5.18
N ASP A 220 4.90 11.23 -4.21
CA ASP A 220 6.35 11.27 -4.38
C ASP A 220 6.99 10.12 -3.60
N GLN A 221 7.92 9.40 -4.24
CA GLN A 221 8.55 8.22 -3.66
C GLN A 221 9.45 8.57 -2.48
N GLN A 222 10.19 9.69 -2.58
CA GLN A 222 11.12 10.11 -1.53
C GLN A 222 10.36 10.56 -0.29
N VAL A 223 9.21 11.23 -0.44
CA VAL A 223 8.34 11.63 0.67
C VAL A 223 7.78 10.42 1.40
N ALA A 224 7.32 9.38 0.67
CA ALA A 224 6.84 8.15 1.31
C ALA A 224 7.95 7.42 2.08
N PHE A 225 9.15 7.30 1.50
CA PHE A 225 10.31 6.68 2.14
C PHE A 225 10.79 7.49 3.34
N HIS A 226 10.90 8.82 3.20
CA HIS A 226 11.31 9.72 4.27
C HIS A 226 10.42 9.56 5.51
N ALA A 227 9.09 9.53 5.32
CA ALA A 227 8.16 9.37 6.43
C ALA A 227 8.47 8.12 7.26
N VAL A 228 8.61 6.96 6.62
CA VAL A 228 8.94 5.71 7.32
C VAL A 228 10.34 5.77 7.93
N ARG A 229 11.32 6.33 7.22
CA ARG A 229 12.69 6.51 7.73
C ARG A 229 12.72 7.35 9.00
N GLN A 230 11.98 8.45 9.08
CA GLN A 230 11.92 9.29 10.28
C GLN A 230 11.24 8.53 11.44
N LEU A 231 10.14 7.85 11.18
CA LEU A 231 9.44 7.06 12.21
C LEU A 231 10.31 5.91 12.72
N ALA A 232 11.06 5.24 11.86
CA ALA A 232 12.03 4.21 12.28
C ALA A 232 13.18 4.81 13.13
N ARG A 233 13.69 6.00 12.80
CA ARG A 233 14.68 6.71 13.63
C ARG A 233 14.13 7.03 15.02
N LEU A 234 12.88 7.47 15.10
CA LEU A 234 12.21 7.78 16.38
C LEU A 234 11.91 6.53 17.21
N ALA A 235 11.84 5.36 16.58
CA ALA A 235 11.61 4.07 17.25
C ALA A 235 12.88 3.46 17.84
N TYR A 236 14.04 4.01 17.57
CA TYR A 236 15.30 3.44 17.99
C TYR A 236 15.37 3.22 19.53
N GLY A 237 15.85 2.05 19.94
CA GLY A 237 15.87 1.64 21.34
C GLY A 237 14.54 1.05 21.86
N THR A 238 13.42 1.30 21.16
CA THR A 238 12.09 0.77 21.51
C THR A 238 11.61 -0.28 20.51
N ALA A 239 11.90 -0.07 19.23
CA ALA A 239 11.59 -1.03 18.16
C ALA A 239 12.69 -1.03 17.08
N ALA A 240 12.83 -2.17 16.40
CA ALA A 240 13.76 -2.35 15.29
C ALA A 240 13.01 -2.73 14.01
N MET A 241 13.50 -2.25 12.86
CA MET A 241 12.95 -2.62 11.55
C MET A 241 13.06 -4.12 11.34
N ARG A 242 11.94 -4.77 11.05
CA ARG A 242 11.89 -6.17 10.66
C ARG A 242 11.95 -6.33 9.15
N TRP A 243 11.09 -5.62 8.43
CA TRP A 243 11.09 -5.54 6.97
C TRP A 243 10.50 -4.22 6.51
N GLY A 244 10.89 -3.84 5.30
CA GLY A 244 10.30 -2.70 4.58
C GLY A 244 10.15 -3.05 3.11
N GLN A 245 9.16 -2.47 2.44
CA GLN A 245 8.90 -2.66 1.03
C GLN A 245 8.42 -1.37 0.41
N SER A 246 9.13 -0.88 -0.58
CA SER A 246 8.67 0.19 -1.47
C SER A 246 7.72 -0.37 -2.52
N GLY A 247 6.76 0.45 -2.93
CA GLY A 247 5.84 0.10 -4.01
C GLY A 247 5.47 1.31 -4.84
N PHE A 248 5.10 1.07 -6.07
CA PHE A 248 4.70 2.08 -7.03
C PHE A 248 3.43 1.68 -7.77
N LEU A 249 2.74 2.69 -8.25
CA LEU A 249 1.54 2.56 -9.03
C LEU A 249 1.58 3.59 -10.15
N SER A 250 1.32 3.17 -11.38
CA SER A 250 1.33 4.07 -12.52
C SER A 250 0.07 3.90 -13.35
N GLY A 251 -0.39 5.01 -13.91
CA GLY A 251 -1.55 5.02 -14.79
C GLY A 251 -2.15 6.43 -14.90
N PRO A 252 -2.99 6.66 -15.88
CA PRO A 252 -3.75 7.91 -16.01
C PRO A 252 -4.67 8.09 -14.80
N ARG A 253 -4.76 9.32 -14.29
CA ARG A 253 -5.65 9.65 -13.16
C ARG A 253 -7.10 9.28 -13.48
N GLY A 254 -7.81 8.71 -12.50
CA GLY A 254 -9.21 8.32 -12.65
C GLY A 254 -9.44 7.02 -13.44
N GLN A 255 -8.38 6.34 -13.85
CA GLN A 255 -8.46 5.01 -14.45
C GLN A 255 -7.95 3.95 -13.47
N THR A 256 -8.47 2.73 -13.60
CA THR A 256 -7.94 1.59 -12.86
C THR A 256 -6.50 1.31 -13.32
N PRO A 257 -5.54 1.28 -12.40
CA PRO A 257 -4.13 1.02 -12.73
C PRO A 257 -3.92 -0.41 -13.20
N ARG A 258 -2.76 -0.66 -13.79
CA ARG A 258 -2.33 -2.02 -14.17
C ARG A 258 -1.24 -2.51 -13.25
N ASN A 259 -1.30 -3.81 -12.91
CA ASN A 259 -0.21 -4.51 -12.25
C ASN A 259 0.89 -4.90 -13.26
N LEU A 260 1.98 -5.53 -12.78
CA LEU A 260 3.11 -5.93 -13.65
C LEU A 260 2.77 -7.07 -14.63
N MET A 261 1.64 -7.77 -14.45
CA MET A 261 1.15 -8.75 -15.42
C MET A 261 0.38 -8.08 -16.57
N GLY A 262 0.22 -6.76 -16.55
CA GLY A 262 -0.43 -5.95 -17.58
C GLY A 262 -1.95 -5.85 -17.46
N PHE A 263 -2.56 -6.44 -16.42
CA PHE A 263 -4.00 -6.41 -16.19
C PHE A 263 -4.41 -5.27 -15.24
N LYS A 264 -5.64 -4.79 -15.39
CA LYS A 264 -6.22 -3.80 -14.49
C LYS A 264 -6.46 -4.40 -13.11
N ASP A 265 -6.00 -3.70 -12.06
CA ASP A 265 -6.08 -4.15 -10.68
C ASP A 265 -6.81 -3.11 -9.82
N GLY A 266 -7.88 -3.53 -9.16
CA GLY A 266 -8.73 -2.65 -8.37
C GLY A 266 -10.16 -2.49 -8.88
N THR A 267 -10.49 -2.93 -10.10
CA THR A 267 -11.81 -2.78 -10.74
C THR A 267 -12.97 -3.24 -9.83
N ASN A 268 -12.78 -4.30 -9.05
CA ASN A 268 -13.81 -4.88 -8.18
C ASN A 268 -13.70 -4.46 -6.71
N ASN A 269 -12.96 -3.39 -6.40
CA ASN A 269 -12.96 -2.84 -5.04
C ASN A 269 -14.35 -2.29 -4.68
N PRO A 270 -14.79 -2.44 -3.41
CA PRO A 270 -15.96 -1.73 -2.93
C PRO A 270 -15.75 -0.23 -3.06
N SER A 271 -16.77 0.48 -3.54
CA SER A 271 -16.68 1.92 -3.78
C SER A 271 -16.50 2.68 -2.46
N THR A 272 -15.37 3.38 -2.32
CA THR A 272 -15.07 4.22 -1.14
C THR A 272 -16.00 5.42 -1.01
N ALA A 273 -16.73 5.79 -2.07
CA ALA A 273 -17.76 6.83 -2.04
C ALA A 273 -19.08 6.36 -1.41
N LYS A 274 -19.21 5.07 -1.07
CA LYS A 274 -20.40 4.49 -0.44
C LYS A 274 -20.12 4.12 1.02
N PRO A 275 -20.50 4.97 2.00
CA PRO A 275 -20.23 4.72 3.43
C PRO A 275 -20.77 3.37 3.92
N GLN A 276 -21.92 2.91 3.37
CA GLN A 276 -22.53 1.63 3.74
C GLN A 276 -21.59 0.46 3.43
N LEU A 277 -20.95 0.46 2.25
CA LEU A 277 -19.98 -0.59 1.88
C LEU A 277 -18.70 -0.51 2.73
N MET A 278 -18.28 0.71 3.12
CA MET A 278 -17.13 0.88 4.00
C MET A 278 -17.43 0.36 5.40
N ASN A 279 -18.62 0.65 5.94
CA ASN A 279 -19.05 0.13 7.25
C ASN A 279 -19.23 -1.40 7.23
N GLU A 280 -19.67 -1.96 6.13
CA GLU A 280 -19.89 -3.41 5.99
C GLU A 280 -18.58 -4.18 5.85
N PHE A 281 -17.66 -3.70 5.00
CA PHE A 281 -16.50 -4.50 4.58
C PHE A 281 -15.16 -4.02 5.13
N VAL A 282 -15.04 -2.75 5.53
CA VAL A 282 -13.75 -2.14 5.84
C VAL A 282 -13.60 -1.78 7.31
N TRP A 283 -14.57 -1.07 7.88
CA TRP A 283 -14.45 -0.57 9.24
C TRP A 283 -14.85 -1.65 10.26
N ALA A 284 -13.99 -1.86 11.24
CA ALA A 284 -14.30 -2.70 12.38
C ALA A 284 -15.39 -2.04 13.24
N GLY A 285 -16.40 -2.80 13.62
CA GLY A 285 -17.40 -2.39 14.61
C GLY A 285 -16.87 -2.54 16.04
N ALA A 286 -17.57 -1.96 16.99
CA ALA A 286 -17.34 -2.19 18.40
C ALA A 286 -17.64 -3.66 18.74
N THR A 287 -16.65 -4.37 19.30
CA THR A 287 -16.80 -5.72 19.84
C THR A 287 -16.48 -5.72 21.33
N ALA A 288 -17.08 -6.65 22.08
CA ALA A 288 -16.91 -6.69 23.53
C ALA A 288 -15.44 -6.94 23.95
N ASP A 289 -14.69 -7.67 23.11
CA ASP A 289 -13.27 -7.99 23.34
C ASP A 289 -12.32 -6.86 22.92
N ALA A 290 -12.73 -6.01 21.98
CA ALA A 290 -11.88 -4.94 21.46
C ALA A 290 -12.67 -3.66 21.13
N PRO A 291 -13.28 -2.98 22.11
CA PRO A 291 -14.02 -1.74 21.86
C PRO A 291 -13.11 -0.62 21.29
N TRP A 292 -11.80 -0.69 21.55
CA TRP A 292 -10.80 0.24 21.03
C TRP A 292 -10.60 0.17 19.51
N MET A 293 -11.13 -0.88 18.84
CA MET A 293 -11.07 -1.06 17.39
C MET A 293 -12.23 -0.40 16.65
N GLU A 294 -13.24 0.14 17.32
CA GLU A 294 -14.38 0.78 16.66
C GLU A 294 -13.92 1.88 15.70
N GLY A 295 -14.28 1.76 14.42
CA GLY A 295 -13.84 2.66 13.35
C GLY A 295 -12.40 2.41 12.84
N GLY A 296 -11.71 1.41 13.39
CA GLY A 296 -10.47 0.89 12.86
C GLY A 296 -10.69 -0.09 11.70
N THR A 297 -9.66 -0.84 11.33
CA THR A 297 -9.72 -1.89 10.29
C THR A 297 -8.66 -2.95 10.54
N TYR A 298 -8.76 -4.10 9.88
CA TYR A 298 -7.70 -5.08 9.87
C TYR A 298 -7.01 -5.07 8.51
N THR A 299 -5.69 -4.94 8.53
CA THR A 299 -4.87 -4.87 7.32
C THR A 299 -4.08 -6.15 7.16
N VAL A 300 -4.26 -6.80 6.01
CA VAL A 300 -3.41 -7.92 5.58
C VAL A 300 -2.42 -7.41 4.55
N VAL A 301 -1.15 -7.78 4.73
CA VAL A 301 -0.08 -7.49 3.78
C VAL A 301 0.50 -8.80 3.27
N ARG A 302 0.60 -8.93 1.93
CA ARG A 302 1.29 -10.07 1.29
C ARG A 302 2.30 -9.54 0.29
N ARG A 303 3.55 -10.00 0.38
CA ARG A 303 4.54 -9.78 -0.67
C ARG A 303 4.46 -10.94 -1.64
N ILE A 304 4.01 -10.66 -2.85
CA ILE A 304 3.74 -11.65 -3.89
C ILE A 304 4.76 -11.44 -5.01
N ARG A 305 5.70 -12.38 -5.16
CA ARG A 305 6.62 -12.40 -6.29
C ARG A 305 5.88 -12.91 -7.52
N ILE A 306 6.15 -12.31 -8.67
CA ILE A 306 5.62 -12.71 -9.99
C ILE A 306 6.81 -13.19 -10.83
N THR A 307 6.72 -14.38 -11.40
CA THR A 307 7.67 -14.92 -12.38
C THR A 307 7.38 -14.28 -13.73
N LEU A 308 7.90 -13.05 -13.94
CA LEU A 308 7.59 -12.23 -15.12
C LEU A 308 8.09 -12.88 -16.40
N GLU A 309 9.25 -13.56 -16.37
CA GLU A 309 9.85 -14.25 -17.50
C GLU A 309 8.93 -15.38 -18.02
N HIS A 310 8.32 -16.11 -17.12
CA HIS A 310 7.35 -17.15 -17.48
C HIS A 310 6.05 -16.53 -17.99
N TRP A 311 5.57 -15.45 -17.31
CA TRP A 311 4.36 -14.76 -17.70
C TRP A 311 4.45 -14.15 -19.10
N ASP A 312 5.56 -13.51 -19.43
CA ASP A 312 5.78 -12.83 -20.71
C ASP A 312 5.86 -13.82 -21.90
N ASN A 313 6.24 -15.06 -21.64
CA ASN A 313 6.25 -16.13 -22.63
C ASN A 313 4.89 -16.85 -22.78
N THR A 314 3.88 -16.43 -22.05
CA THR A 314 2.54 -17.04 -22.07
C THR A 314 1.65 -16.34 -23.09
N GLU A 315 0.91 -17.12 -23.90
CA GLU A 315 -0.02 -16.57 -24.90
C GLU A 315 -1.11 -15.70 -24.25
N VAL A 316 -1.49 -14.62 -24.93
CA VAL A 316 -2.45 -13.63 -24.39
C VAL A 316 -3.80 -14.26 -24.06
N ASP A 317 -4.29 -15.16 -24.90
CA ASP A 317 -5.57 -15.84 -24.67
C ASP A 317 -5.55 -16.66 -23.38
N PHE A 318 -4.43 -17.32 -23.07
CA PHE A 318 -4.29 -18.04 -21.81
C PHE A 318 -4.14 -17.08 -20.63
N GLN A 319 -3.41 -15.96 -20.79
CA GLN A 319 -3.33 -14.91 -19.77
C GLN A 319 -4.72 -14.37 -19.42
N GLU A 320 -5.58 -14.14 -20.42
CA GLU A 320 -6.97 -13.70 -20.24
C GLU A 320 -7.81 -14.75 -19.50
N GLN A 321 -7.63 -16.03 -19.81
CA GLN A 321 -8.30 -17.13 -19.10
C GLN A 321 -7.87 -17.20 -17.64
N VAL A 322 -6.57 -17.05 -17.34
CA VAL A 322 -6.03 -17.01 -15.96
C VAL A 322 -6.71 -15.88 -15.16
N PHE A 323 -6.84 -14.70 -15.72
CA PHE A 323 -7.49 -13.60 -15.05
C PHE A 323 -9.04 -13.69 -15.05
N GLY A 324 -9.64 -14.19 -16.14
CA GLY A 324 -11.07 -14.10 -16.40
C GLY A 324 -11.49 -12.74 -16.96
N ARG A 325 -10.53 -11.97 -17.52
CA ARG A 325 -10.74 -10.64 -18.12
C ARG A 325 -9.85 -10.46 -19.35
N HIS A 326 -10.31 -9.62 -20.27
CA HIS A 326 -9.52 -9.18 -21.42
C HIS A 326 -8.37 -8.26 -20.97
N LYS A 327 -7.15 -8.55 -21.42
CA LYS A 327 -5.92 -7.84 -21.04
C LYS A 327 -5.97 -6.36 -21.35
N TYR A 328 -6.38 -5.99 -22.55
CA TYR A 328 -6.30 -4.60 -23.02
C TYR A 328 -7.48 -3.75 -22.56
N SER A 329 -8.70 -4.24 -22.65
CA SER A 329 -9.90 -3.50 -22.22
C SER A 329 -10.13 -3.54 -20.71
N GLY A 330 -9.72 -4.63 -20.05
CA GLY A 330 -10.06 -4.94 -18.67
C GLY A 330 -11.49 -5.48 -18.50
N ALA A 331 -12.24 -5.65 -19.58
CA ALA A 331 -13.60 -6.19 -19.57
C ALA A 331 -13.61 -7.66 -19.09
N PRO A 332 -14.63 -8.11 -18.38
CA PRO A 332 -14.84 -9.54 -18.15
C PRO A 332 -14.88 -10.30 -19.49
N ILE A 333 -14.40 -11.54 -19.56
CA ILE A 333 -14.52 -12.36 -20.76
C ILE A 333 -16.01 -12.43 -21.16
N GLY A 334 -16.31 -12.26 -22.44
CA GLY A 334 -17.67 -12.19 -22.98
C GLY A 334 -18.31 -10.79 -22.87
N LYS A 335 -17.60 -9.79 -22.36
CA LYS A 335 -18.06 -8.39 -22.23
C LYS A 335 -17.13 -7.42 -22.98
N LYS A 336 -17.52 -6.14 -23.07
CA LYS A 336 -16.79 -5.11 -23.85
C LYS A 336 -16.14 -4.03 -23.00
N ASN A 337 -16.70 -3.70 -21.82
CA ASN A 337 -16.24 -2.62 -20.96
C ASN A 337 -15.72 -3.15 -19.62
N GLU A 338 -14.74 -2.46 -19.03
CA GLU A 338 -14.11 -2.82 -17.77
C GLU A 338 -15.11 -3.06 -16.62
N PHE A 339 -16.11 -2.19 -16.52
CA PHE A 339 -17.09 -2.19 -15.45
C PHE A 339 -18.39 -2.93 -15.79
N ASP A 340 -18.43 -3.64 -16.92
CA ASP A 340 -19.57 -4.51 -17.23
C ASP A 340 -19.69 -5.59 -16.13
N PRO A 341 -20.92 -5.99 -15.77
CA PRO A 341 -21.14 -6.97 -14.72
C PRO A 341 -20.53 -8.33 -15.09
N VAL A 342 -19.84 -8.92 -14.15
CA VAL A 342 -19.28 -10.28 -14.26
C VAL A 342 -20.43 -11.27 -14.21
N ASN A 343 -20.62 -12.06 -15.28
CA ASN A 343 -21.62 -13.14 -15.34
C ASN A 343 -20.94 -14.50 -15.18
N LEU A 344 -20.97 -15.06 -13.98
CA LEU A 344 -20.34 -16.36 -13.67
C LEU A 344 -21.18 -17.57 -14.13
N LYS A 345 -22.41 -17.34 -14.62
CA LYS A 345 -23.33 -18.41 -15.09
C LYS A 345 -23.38 -18.48 -16.63
N GLU A 346 -22.67 -17.61 -17.32
CA GLU A 346 -22.64 -17.60 -18.78
C GLU A 346 -21.83 -18.79 -19.31
N GLU A 347 -22.44 -19.54 -20.21
CA GLU A 347 -21.84 -20.69 -20.88
C GLU A 347 -21.69 -20.42 -22.38
N ASP A 348 -20.70 -21.02 -22.98
CA ASP A 348 -20.51 -21.02 -24.41
C ASP A 348 -21.48 -22.02 -25.10
N LYS A 349 -21.38 -22.09 -26.45
CA LYS A 349 -22.23 -23.01 -27.25
C LYS A 349 -22.02 -24.50 -26.92
N ASP A 350 -20.91 -24.85 -26.29
CA ASP A 350 -20.53 -26.25 -25.95
C ASP A 350 -20.82 -26.56 -24.47
N GLY A 351 -21.42 -25.58 -23.73
CA GLY A 351 -21.80 -25.70 -22.32
C GLY A 351 -20.65 -25.42 -21.33
N ASN A 352 -19.52 -24.88 -21.78
CA ASN A 352 -18.41 -24.54 -20.90
C ASN A 352 -18.58 -23.11 -20.34
N PRO A 353 -18.19 -22.87 -19.09
CA PRO A 353 -18.23 -21.53 -18.54
C PRO A 353 -17.38 -20.54 -19.36
N VAL A 354 -17.98 -19.44 -19.80
CA VAL A 354 -17.29 -18.35 -20.54
C VAL A 354 -16.14 -17.76 -19.73
N ILE A 355 -16.32 -17.57 -18.42
CA ILE A 355 -15.24 -17.24 -17.49
C ILE A 355 -14.80 -18.53 -16.83
N PRO A 356 -13.55 -19.03 -17.04
CA PRO A 356 -13.08 -20.32 -16.55
C PRO A 356 -13.29 -20.51 -15.04
N GLU A 357 -13.56 -21.74 -14.60
CA GLU A 357 -13.86 -22.05 -13.20
C GLU A 357 -12.72 -21.71 -12.24
N ASN A 358 -11.49 -21.88 -12.70
CA ASN A 358 -10.25 -21.63 -11.98
C ASN A 358 -9.60 -20.28 -12.31
N SER A 359 -10.35 -19.34 -12.93
CA SER A 359 -9.87 -17.99 -13.18
C SER A 359 -9.90 -17.14 -11.90
N HIS A 360 -8.93 -16.23 -11.80
CA HIS A 360 -8.78 -15.34 -10.64
C HIS A 360 -10.06 -14.57 -10.30
N VAL A 361 -10.70 -13.98 -11.31
CA VAL A 361 -11.93 -13.18 -11.13
C VAL A 361 -13.09 -14.02 -10.61
N ARG A 362 -13.27 -15.24 -11.11
CA ARG A 362 -14.33 -16.12 -10.62
C ARG A 362 -14.11 -16.54 -9.18
N LEU A 363 -12.89 -16.97 -8.85
CA LEU A 363 -12.56 -17.46 -7.51
C LEU A 363 -12.58 -16.36 -6.45
N SER A 364 -12.16 -15.13 -6.81
CA SER A 364 -12.14 -13.99 -5.89
C SER A 364 -13.47 -13.23 -5.81
N ASN A 365 -14.46 -13.56 -6.67
CA ASN A 365 -15.73 -12.84 -6.70
C ASN A 365 -16.52 -13.05 -5.41
N GLN A 366 -17.23 -12.00 -4.95
CA GLN A 366 -18.08 -12.08 -3.77
C GLN A 366 -19.16 -13.18 -3.86
N ALA A 367 -19.74 -13.39 -5.05
CA ALA A 367 -20.71 -14.46 -5.26
C ALA A 367 -20.11 -15.87 -5.03
N SER A 368 -18.81 -16.02 -5.24
CA SER A 368 -18.08 -17.26 -4.96
C SER A 368 -17.59 -17.38 -3.52
N ASN A 369 -17.69 -16.31 -2.70
CA ASN A 369 -17.14 -16.21 -1.36
C ASN A 369 -18.19 -15.77 -0.31
N ASN A 370 -19.44 -16.19 -0.46
CA ASN A 370 -20.52 -15.89 0.48
C ASN A 370 -20.70 -14.37 0.76
N GLY A 371 -20.49 -13.55 -0.26
CA GLY A 371 -20.60 -12.09 -0.15
C GLY A 371 -19.35 -11.39 0.35
N ALA A 372 -18.27 -12.09 0.70
CA ALA A 372 -17.05 -11.48 1.21
C ALA A 372 -16.45 -10.49 0.22
N GLN A 373 -16.05 -9.31 0.74
CA GLN A 373 -15.30 -8.28 0.03
C GLN A 373 -14.19 -7.73 0.90
N ILE A 374 -13.14 -7.24 0.25
CA ILE A 374 -12.01 -6.57 0.88
C ILE A 374 -11.65 -5.32 0.06
N LEU A 375 -11.18 -4.26 0.71
CA LEU A 375 -10.67 -3.08 0.05
C LEU A 375 -9.16 -3.25 -0.20
N ARG A 376 -8.78 -3.47 -1.46
CA ARG A 376 -7.38 -3.64 -1.87
C ARG A 376 -6.75 -2.28 -2.19
N ARG A 377 -5.54 -2.08 -1.67
CA ARG A 377 -4.69 -0.92 -1.91
C ARG A 377 -3.28 -1.39 -2.24
N SER A 378 -3.19 -2.22 -3.27
CA SER A 378 -1.95 -2.88 -3.66
C SER A 378 -1.07 -2.00 -4.54
N TYR A 379 0.24 -2.28 -4.54
CA TYR A 379 1.24 -1.60 -5.36
C TYR A 379 2.17 -2.62 -6.01
N SER A 380 2.69 -2.30 -7.17
CA SER A 380 3.78 -3.06 -7.76
C SER A 380 5.09 -2.80 -7.02
N TYR A 381 5.99 -3.77 -6.99
CA TYR A 381 7.36 -3.56 -6.52
C TYR A 381 8.37 -4.14 -7.51
N ASN A 382 9.60 -3.64 -7.47
CA ASN A 382 10.74 -4.16 -8.20
C ASN A 382 12.00 -3.91 -7.36
N ASP A 383 12.58 -4.98 -6.84
CA ASP A 383 13.79 -4.96 -6.01
C ASP A 383 15.04 -5.38 -6.82
N GLY A 384 14.95 -5.29 -8.16
CA GLY A 384 16.04 -5.67 -9.07
C GLY A 384 15.95 -7.13 -9.48
N THR A 385 17.10 -7.80 -9.55
CA THR A 385 17.19 -9.21 -9.97
C THR A 385 17.83 -10.05 -8.86
N ASN A 386 17.41 -11.30 -8.78
CA ASN A 386 17.98 -12.27 -7.83
C ASN A 386 18.05 -13.66 -8.49
N PHE A 387 18.90 -14.54 -7.91
CA PHE A 387 18.97 -15.93 -8.36
C PHE A 387 17.83 -16.73 -7.73
N TYR A 388 17.02 -17.36 -8.58
CA TYR A 388 15.92 -18.21 -8.17
C TYR A 388 16.02 -19.61 -8.72
N ILE A 389 15.42 -20.56 -8.01
CA ILE A 389 15.14 -21.92 -8.47
C ILE A 389 13.64 -22.01 -8.66
N GLU A 390 13.19 -22.16 -9.89
CA GLU A 390 11.77 -22.32 -10.19
C GLU A 390 11.20 -23.58 -9.50
N ARG A 391 10.01 -23.45 -8.98
CA ARG A 391 9.31 -24.52 -8.27
C ARG A 391 8.69 -25.55 -9.19
N TRP A 392 8.35 -25.16 -10.40
CA TRP A 392 7.63 -25.98 -11.37
C TRP A 392 8.48 -26.28 -12.61
N PRO A 393 8.31 -27.46 -13.25
CA PRO A 393 9.01 -27.79 -14.48
C PRO A 393 8.68 -26.81 -15.63
N PRO A 394 9.63 -26.51 -16.52
CA PRO A 394 11.01 -27.00 -16.45
C PRO A 394 11.81 -26.29 -15.36
N TRP A 395 12.41 -27.04 -14.46
CA TRP A 395 13.21 -26.54 -13.34
C TRP A 395 14.33 -25.65 -13.86
N ARG A 396 14.12 -24.34 -13.82
CA ARG A 396 15.13 -23.36 -14.19
C ARG A 396 15.85 -22.87 -12.95
N GLN A 397 17.13 -22.59 -13.10
CA GLN A 397 17.96 -21.93 -12.10
C GLN A 397 18.60 -20.77 -12.82
N GLU A 398 18.04 -19.60 -12.70
CA GLU A 398 18.51 -18.42 -13.41
C GLU A 398 18.30 -17.14 -12.59
N THR A 399 18.94 -16.07 -13.04
CA THR A 399 18.71 -14.75 -12.47
C THR A 399 17.44 -14.16 -13.08
N GLU A 400 16.45 -13.89 -12.24
CA GLU A 400 15.14 -13.38 -12.61
C GLU A 400 14.82 -12.10 -11.84
N TYR A 401 13.81 -11.36 -12.28
CA TYR A 401 13.32 -10.20 -11.56
C TYR A 401 12.78 -10.57 -10.17
N ASP A 402 13.27 -9.87 -9.12
CA ASP A 402 12.59 -9.84 -7.82
C ASP A 402 11.52 -8.74 -7.84
N ALA A 403 10.45 -9.02 -8.54
CA ALA A 403 9.36 -8.08 -8.79
C ALA A 403 8.01 -8.74 -8.55
N GLY A 404 6.98 -7.90 -8.34
CA GLY A 404 5.65 -8.42 -8.10
C GLY A 404 4.70 -7.41 -7.48
N LEU A 405 3.87 -7.87 -6.56
CA LEU A 405 2.84 -7.10 -5.91
C LEU A 405 3.05 -7.06 -4.40
N ILE A 406 3.12 -5.87 -3.83
CA ILE A 406 2.84 -5.67 -2.41
C ILE A 406 1.32 -5.53 -2.27
N PHE A 407 0.69 -6.64 -1.95
CA PHE A 407 -0.75 -6.71 -1.73
C PHE A 407 -1.06 -6.17 -0.35
N VAL A 408 -1.91 -5.16 -0.29
CA VAL A 408 -2.46 -4.59 0.93
C VAL A 408 -3.97 -4.64 0.84
N ALA A 409 -4.62 -5.21 1.84
CA ALA A 409 -6.08 -5.29 1.90
C ALA A 409 -6.59 -4.89 3.29
N HIS A 410 -7.56 -3.99 3.29
CA HIS A 410 -8.27 -3.52 4.48
C HIS A 410 -9.64 -4.19 4.56
N GLN A 411 -10.02 -4.66 5.73
CA GLN A 411 -11.30 -5.30 5.98
C GLN A 411 -11.73 -5.22 7.44
N SER A 412 -13.03 -5.34 7.66
CA SER A 412 -13.63 -5.34 9.00
C SER A 412 -13.28 -6.58 9.82
N ASP A 413 -13.05 -7.73 9.17
CA ASP A 413 -12.62 -8.98 9.78
C ASP A 413 -11.90 -9.88 8.77
N PRO A 414 -10.62 -10.22 8.97
CA PRO A 414 -9.89 -11.09 8.05
C PRO A 414 -10.40 -12.53 8.01
N ARG A 415 -11.10 -13.00 9.05
CA ARG A 415 -11.67 -14.37 9.12
C ARG A 415 -12.82 -14.55 8.13
N THR A 416 -13.57 -13.49 7.84
CA THR A 416 -14.68 -13.46 6.89
C THR A 416 -14.33 -12.75 5.57
N GLY A 417 -13.26 -11.97 5.54
CA GLY A 417 -12.75 -11.25 4.37
C GLY A 417 -11.64 -12.01 3.65
N PHE A 418 -10.38 -11.68 3.97
CA PHE A 418 -9.20 -12.16 3.25
C PHE A 418 -9.02 -13.68 3.32
N ILE A 419 -9.15 -14.27 4.50
CA ILE A 419 -8.81 -15.71 4.71
C ILE A 419 -9.60 -16.64 3.78
N PRO A 420 -10.94 -16.60 3.73
CA PRO A 420 -11.70 -17.51 2.85
C PRO A 420 -11.45 -17.24 1.36
N ILE A 421 -11.27 -15.98 0.95
CA ILE A 421 -10.93 -15.64 -0.43
C ILE A 421 -9.58 -16.22 -0.80
N ASN A 422 -8.56 -15.97 0.02
CA ASN A 422 -7.19 -16.40 -0.27
C ASN A 422 -7.02 -17.93 -0.17
N ASP A 423 -7.74 -18.61 0.74
CA ASP A 423 -7.73 -20.07 0.84
C ASP A 423 -8.23 -20.72 -0.46
N LYS A 424 -9.29 -20.16 -1.04
CA LYS A 424 -9.82 -20.61 -2.33
C LYS A 424 -8.84 -20.34 -3.48
N LEU A 425 -8.29 -19.12 -3.55
CA LEU A 425 -7.30 -18.76 -4.56
C LEU A 425 -6.05 -19.64 -4.47
N ALA A 426 -5.52 -19.85 -3.28
CA ALA A 426 -4.33 -20.68 -3.07
C ALA A 426 -4.50 -22.14 -3.52
N LYS A 427 -5.74 -22.65 -3.52
CA LYS A 427 -6.04 -24.04 -3.91
C LYS A 427 -6.31 -24.22 -5.41
N PHE A 428 -6.97 -23.24 -6.04
CA PHE A 428 -7.61 -23.48 -7.34
C PHE A 428 -7.23 -22.48 -8.43
N ASP A 429 -6.58 -21.33 -8.08
CA ASP A 429 -6.31 -20.26 -9.04
C ASP A 429 -5.19 -20.65 -10.01
N MET A 430 -5.45 -20.54 -11.30
CA MET A 430 -4.44 -20.71 -12.35
C MET A 430 -3.28 -19.74 -12.20
N MET A 431 -3.50 -18.58 -11.57
CA MET A 431 -2.46 -17.57 -11.32
C MET A 431 -1.33 -18.10 -10.42
N ASN A 432 -1.57 -19.15 -9.63
CA ASN A 432 -0.56 -19.77 -8.78
C ASN A 432 0.65 -20.33 -9.55
N GLN A 433 0.53 -20.52 -10.87
CA GLN A 433 1.64 -20.90 -11.73
C GLN A 433 2.67 -19.79 -11.93
N PHE A 434 2.25 -18.56 -11.75
CA PHE A 434 3.03 -17.35 -12.03
C PHE A 434 3.35 -16.52 -10.77
N THR A 435 2.76 -16.86 -9.63
CA THR A 435 2.89 -16.07 -8.41
C THR A 435 3.31 -16.93 -7.23
N THR A 436 4.15 -16.34 -6.36
CA THR A 436 4.57 -16.98 -5.11
C THR A 436 4.51 -15.96 -3.97
N HIS A 437 3.78 -16.29 -2.92
CA HIS A 437 3.71 -15.46 -1.73
C HIS A 437 4.94 -15.70 -0.86
N VAL A 438 5.78 -14.65 -0.73
CA VAL A 438 7.07 -14.74 -0.03
C VAL A 438 7.12 -13.91 1.27
N GLY A 439 6.10 -13.13 1.55
CA GLY A 439 5.94 -12.39 2.80
C GLY A 439 4.46 -12.29 3.20
N SER A 440 4.19 -12.24 4.50
CA SER A 440 2.82 -12.25 5.04
C SER A 440 2.75 -11.56 6.39
N ALA A 441 1.79 -10.66 6.59
CA ALA A 441 1.50 -10.08 7.89
C ALA A 441 0.03 -9.67 8.02
N VAL A 442 -0.44 -9.56 9.27
CA VAL A 442 -1.76 -9.04 9.61
C VAL A 442 -1.64 -8.06 10.78
N PHE A 443 -2.38 -6.97 10.71
CA PHE A 443 -2.33 -5.90 11.69
C PHE A 443 -3.73 -5.40 12.04
N ALA A 444 -3.98 -5.15 13.31
CA ALA A 444 -5.10 -4.34 13.77
C ALA A 444 -4.72 -2.87 13.61
N VAL A 445 -5.43 -2.16 12.78
CA VAL A 445 -5.25 -0.72 12.54
C VAL A 445 -6.31 0.01 13.35
N PRO A 446 -5.94 0.71 14.44
CA PRO A 446 -6.90 1.42 15.28
C PRO A 446 -7.58 2.57 14.52
N PRO A 447 -8.66 3.15 15.04
CA PRO A 447 -9.24 4.37 14.49
C PRO A 447 -8.24 5.52 14.45
N GLY A 448 -8.57 6.60 13.75
CA GLY A 448 -7.75 7.80 13.70
C GLY A 448 -7.58 8.46 15.08
N ALA A 449 -6.44 9.11 15.28
CA ALA A 449 -6.21 9.87 16.51
C ALA A 449 -7.02 11.18 16.51
N LYS A 450 -7.34 11.65 17.71
CA LYS A 450 -7.86 13.00 17.93
C LYS A 450 -6.72 13.95 18.29
N PRO A 451 -6.81 15.26 17.97
CA PRO A 451 -5.85 16.24 18.48
C PRO A 451 -5.71 16.15 20.01
N GLY A 452 -4.46 16.13 20.50
CA GLY A 452 -4.15 15.98 21.93
C GLY A 452 -4.14 14.52 22.45
N SER A 453 -4.47 13.54 21.58
CA SER A 453 -4.34 12.10 21.87
C SER A 453 -3.28 11.47 20.95
N TYR A 454 -3.13 10.17 20.98
CA TYR A 454 -2.19 9.43 20.15
C TYR A 454 -2.83 8.19 19.52
N ILE A 455 -2.23 7.69 18.44
CA ILE A 455 -2.68 6.47 17.74
C ILE A 455 -2.68 5.29 18.71
N GLY A 456 -3.83 4.62 18.81
CA GLY A 456 -3.99 3.45 19.68
C GLY A 456 -4.24 3.78 21.15
N ALA A 457 -4.45 5.04 21.52
CA ALA A 457 -4.72 5.45 22.92
C ALA A 457 -5.79 4.58 23.59
N GLY A 458 -6.89 4.28 22.91
CA GLY A 458 -7.95 3.41 23.41
C GLY A 458 -7.50 1.98 23.78
N LEU A 459 -6.39 1.49 23.24
CA LEU A 459 -5.81 0.21 23.63
C LEU A 459 -5.07 0.30 24.99
N PHE A 460 -4.49 1.44 25.31
CA PHE A 460 -3.61 1.61 26.47
C PHE A 460 -4.24 2.35 27.66
N GLU A 461 -5.29 3.14 27.44
CA GLU A 461 -5.88 4.07 28.45
C GLU A 461 -7.11 3.51 29.17
N THR A 462 -7.20 2.22 29.47
CA THR A 462 -8.31 1.65 30.25
C THR A 462 -7.81 0.72 31.31
#